data_d428f12fd8fb5d866a46b7d6f3e6ff76
#
_entry.id   d428f12fd8fb5d866a46b7d6f3e6ff76
#
_cell.length_a   1.000
_cell.length_b   1.000
_cell.length_c   1.000
_cell.angle_alpha   90.00
_cell.angle_beta   90.00
_cell.angle_gamma   90.00
#
_symmetry.space_group_name_H-M   'P 1'
#
loop_
_entity.id
_entity.type
_entity.pdbx_description
1 polymer ?
#
loop_
_entity_poly.entity_id
_entity_poly.type
_entity_poly.pdbx_seq_one_letter_code
_entity_poly.pdbx_strand_id
1 'polypeptide(L)'
;MKKAALWMMASAAMLSAVNSASTRAASGFRKVTEHFYYLESKTGAANIGVVITGEGVLLIDPPPEPEIPAMLNALKAATGRAVRWVVNTDYQQAQIGGVATFLKQGAAIIGSKELDRLAASIVIAYPSQTVPQVQARPSPRFLFGGQLHLFPAGIEIRILAVKCKARTAGDVVVFLPSEKVLAVGDLFTPGSYPVIDSVPGEGSAAGWIDGLKQVVESVPLLKSAMPQPKREPAVVVGQEKTLEEAVTVIPGHGAPANLQQMKSMLSAAQKLRTQATKAIAAGRTREEFVKSLAREISGDYANLEAFAGQLFDDISKK
;
A
#
# COMPACT_ATOMS: atom_id res chain seq x y z
N MET A 1 50.42 -29.79 -2.78
CA MET A 1 49.72 -29.03 -1.72
C MET A 1 48.91 -27.85 -2.20
N LYS A 2 49.05 -27.32 -3.43
CA LYS A 2 48.29 -26.14 -3.95
C LYS A 2 46.94 -26.47 -4.59
N LYS A 3 46.61 -27.76 -4.87
CA LYS A 3 45.32 -28.15 -5.47
C LYS A 3 44.19 -28.46 -4.44
N ALA A 4 44.53 -28.73 -3.20
CA ALA A 4 43.55 -29.01 -2.15
C ALA A 4 42.89 -27.72 -1.59
N ALA A 5 43.60 -26.60 -1.57
CA ALA A 5 43.08 -25.32 -1.07
C ALA A 5 42.02 -24.69 -1.99
N LEU A 6 42.08 -24.95 -3.31
CA LEU A 6 41.13 -24.37 -4.27
C LEU A 6 39.73 -25.05 -4.21
N TRP A 7 39.68 -26.32 -3.83
CA TRP A 7 38.42 -27.10 -3.67
C TRP A 7 37.67 -26.72 -2.42
N MET A 8 38.37 -26.37 -1.34
CA MET A 8 37.69 -25.94 -0.09
C MET A 8 37.04 -24.57 -0.21
N MET A 9 37.64 -23.63 -0.97
CA MET A 9 37.00 -22.31 -1.16
C MET A 9 35.78 -22.36 -2.08
N ALA A 10 35.75 -23.21 -3.09
CA ALA A 10 34.58 -23.39 -3.96
C ALA A 10 33.40 -24.04 -3.21
N SER A 11 33.68 -24.99 -2.30
CA SER A 11 32.63 -25.63 -1.50
C SER A 11 32.00 -24.69 -0.46
N ALA A 12 32.78 -23.79 0.14
CA ALA A 12 32.27 -22.81 1.10
C ALA A 12 31.38 -21.74 0.43
N ALA A 13 31.72 -21.30 -0.78
CA ALA A 13 30.93 -20.36 -1.54
C ALA A 13 29.59 -20.96 -2.04
N MET A 14 29.57 -22.23 -2.42
CA MET A 14 28.34 -22.92 -2.80
C MET A 14 27.44 -23.20 -1.58
N LEU A 15 27.98 -23.53 -0.41
CA LEU A 15 27.20 -23.75 0.80
C LEU A 15 26.53 -22.46 1.31
N SER A 16 27.19 -21.30 1.17
CA SER A 16 26.60 -20.01 1.57
C SER A 16 25.51 -19.55 0.61
N ALA A 17 25.61 -19.84 -0.70
CA ALA A 17 24.59 -19.51 -1.69
C ALA A 17 23.33 -20.39 -1.54
N VAL A 18 23.49 -21.67 -1.24
CA VAL A 18 22.37 -22.61 -1.02
C VAL A 18 21.65 -22.26 0.28
N ASN A 19 22.35 -21.87 1.35
CA ASN A 19 21.72 -21.47 2.61
C ASN A 19 20.95 -20.16 2.49
N SER A 20 21.40 -19.19 1.69
CA SER A 20 20.69 -17.92 1.47
C SER A 20 19.41 -18.07 0.63
N ALA A 21 19.36 -19.04 -0.27
CA ALA A 21 18.16 -19.34 -1.05
C ALA A 21 17.12 -20.15 -0.25
N SER A 22 17.58 -21.07 0.60
CA SER A 22 16.73 -21.93 1.44
C SER A 22 16.03 -21.16 2.57
N THR A 23 16.70 -20.20 3.20
CA THR A 23 16.10 -19.35 4.25
C THR A 23 15.07 -18.37 3.69
N ARG A 24 15.18 -17.96 2.42
CA ARG A 24 14.21 -17.07 1.77
C ARG A 24 12.87 -17.75 1.46
N ALA A 25 12.86 -19.03 1.16
CA ALA A 25 11.63 -19.77 0.85
C ALA A 25 10.77 -20.06 2.07
N ALA A 26 11.35 -20.11 3.28
CA ALA A 26 10.66 -20.44 4.51
C ALA A 26 9.94 -19.24 5.18
N SER A 27 10.25 -17.99 4.77
CA SER A 27 9.75 -16.79 5.46
C SER A 27 8.41 -16.27 4.94
N GLY A 28 7.94 -16.71 3.78
CA GLY A 28 6.75 -16.17 3.10
C GLY A 28 6.92 -14.76 2.51
N PHE A 29 8.04 -14.06 2.80
CA PHE A 29 8.34 -12.77 2.22
C PHE A 29 8.71 -12.89 0.75
N ARG A 30 8.04 -12.10 -0.09
CA ARG A 30 8.33 -11.99 -1.53
C ARG A 30 9.18 -10.74 -1.78
N LYS A 31 10.36 -10.93 -2.35
CA LYS A 31 11.24 -9.83 -2.70
C LYS A 31 10.69 -9.11 -3.93
N VAL A 32 10.55 -7.79 -3.85
CA VAL A 32 10.17 -6.91 -4.95
C VAL A 32 11.41 -6.23 -5.51
N THR A 33 12.24 -5.61 -4.62
CA THR A 33 13.49 -4.94 -4.96
C THR A 33 14.57 -5.27 -3.93
N GLU A 34 15.68 -4.54 -3.94
CA GLU A 34 16.77 -4.77 -2.99
C GLU A 34 16.32 -4.55 -1.55
N HIS A 35 15.55 -3.49 -1.30
CA HIS A 35 15.14 -3.08 0.03
C HIS A 35 13.65 -3.29 0.32
N PHE A 36 12.84 -3.56 -0.71
CA PHE A 36 11.40 -3.74 -0.53
C PHE A 36 10.97 -5.20 -0.69
N TYR A 37 10.22 -5.67 0.28
CA TYR A 37 9.56 -6.98 0.29
C TYR A 37 8.08 -6.80 0.64
N TYR A 38 7.26 -7.76 0.28
CA TYR A 38 5.89 -7.83 0.79
C TYR A 38 5.57 -9.24 1.28
N LEU A 39 4.61 -9.31 2.20
CA LEU A 39 4.03 -10.54 2.69
C LEU A 39 2.54 -10.49 2.37
N GLU A 40 2.07 -11.45 1.60
CA GLU A 40 0.65 -11.60 1.31
C GLU A 40 -0.05 -12.19 2.53
N SER A 41 -1.09 -11.50 3.03
CA SER A 41 -1.87 -11.99 4.16
C SER A 41 -2.65 -13.24 3.76
N LYS A 42 -2.68 -14.23 4.66
CA LYS A 42 -3.42 -15.48 4.49
C LYS A 42 -4.81 -15.43 5.13
N THR A 43 -5.07 -14.46 5.97
CA THR A 43 -6.29 -14.34 6.77
C THR A 43 -7.30 -13.34 6.20
N GLY A 44 -7.00 -12.76 5.02
CA GLY A 44 -7.81 -11.69 4.42
C GLY A 44 -7.50 -10.30 4.98
N ALA A 45 -6.49 -10.16 5.86
CA ALA A 45 -5.92 -8.87 6.21
C ALA A 45 -5.16 -8.25 5.03
N ALA A 46 -4.74 -7.00 5.15
CA ALA A 46 -3.99 -6.34 4.09
C ALA A 46 -2.60 -6.98 3.84
N ASN A 47 -2.07 -6.82 2.65
CA ASN A 47 -0.69 -7.11 2.35
C ASN A 47 0.23 -6.25 3.20
N ILE A 48 1.30 -6.83 3.71
CA ILE A 48 2.26 -6.15 4.57
C ILE A 48 3.45 -5.72 3.74
N GLY A 49 3.73 -4.43 3.67
CA GLY A 49 4.96 -3.92 3.07
C GLY A 49 6.11 -3.95 4.08
N VAL A 50 7.30 -4.33 3.62
CA VAL A 50 8.50 -4.42 4.46
C VAL A 50 9.65 -3.72 3.76
N VAL A 51 10.12 -2.61 4.35
CA VAL A 51 11.31 -1.91 3.87
C VAL A 51 12.47 -2.20 4.80
N ILE A 52 13.52 -2.83 4.28
CA ILE A 52 14.71 -3.19 5.03
C ILE A 52 15.77 -2.13 4.81
N THR A 53 16.18 -1.45 5.89
CA THR A 53 17.18 -0.39 5.86
C THR A 53 18.41 -0.73 6.72
N GLY A 54 19.48 0.04 6.59
CA GLY A 54 20.65 -0.07 7.46
C GLY A 54 20.36 0.17 8.94
N GLU A 55 19.33 0.95 9.26
CA GLU A 55 18.96 1.35 10.63
C GLU A 55 17.85 0.50 11.25
N GLY A 56 17.16 -0.34 10.48
CA GLY A 56 16.05 -1.16 10.95
C GLY A 56 15.03 -1.43 9.86
N VAL A 57 13.85 -1.86 10.25
CA VAL A 57 12.76 -2.18 9.33
C VAL A 57 11.62 -1.17 9.48
N LEU A 58 11.09 -0.71 8.35
CA LEU A 58 9.81 -0.03 8.29
C LEU A 58 8.75 -1.02 7.78
N LEU A 59 7.67 -1.19 8.55
CA LEU A 59 6.49 -1.95 8.14
C LEU A 59 5.41 -1.01 7.62
N ILE A 60 4.71 -1.46 6.59
CA ILE A 60 3.51 -0.83 6.06
C ILE A 60 2.37 -1.81 6.30
N ASP A 61 1.33 -1.37 7.01
CA ASP A 61 0.14 -2.16 7.37
C ASP A 61 0.49 -3.46 8.11
N PRO A 62 0.92 -3.37 9.38
CA PRO A 62 1.29 -4.57 10.14
C PRO A 62 0.07 -5.48 10.33
N PRO A 63 0.28 -6.81 10.32
CA PRO A 63 -0.83 -7.77 10.40
C PRO A 63 -1.51 -7.70 11.77
N PRO A 64 -2.73 -8.25 11.89
CA PRO A 64 -3.39 -8.40 13.19
C PRO A 64 -2.56 -9.27 14.14
N GLU A 65 -2.77 -9.07 15.45
CA GLU A 65 -1.94 -9.65 16.52
C GLU A 65 -1.64 -11.16 16.39
N PRO A 66 -2.59 -12.02 16.00
CA PRO A 66 -2.30 -13.47 15.90
C PRO A 66 -1.19 -13.82 14.89
N GLU A 67 -0.97 -12.98 13.87
CA GLU A 67 0.04 -13.23 12.84
C GLU A 67 1.42 -12.62 13.18
N ILE A 68 1.48 -11.67 14.11
CA ILE A 68 2.71 -10.93 14.45
C ILE A 68 3.87 -11.83 14.90
N PRO A 69 3.68 -12.82 15.81
CA PRO A 69 4.81 -13.62 16.26
C PRO A 69 5.49 -14.38 15.12
N ALA A 70 4.71 -14.97 14.21
CA ALA A 70 5.23 -15.69 13.06
C ALA A 70 5.98 -14.75 12.10
N MET A 71 5.40 -13.58 11.82
CA MET A 71 6.01 -12.56 10.99
C MET A 71 7.32 -12.04 11.60
N LEU A 72 7.36 -11.72 12.89
CA LEU A 72 8.57 -11.22 13.57
C LEU A 72 9.69 -12.26 13.56
N ASN A 73 9.38 -13.53 13.78
CA ASN A 73 10.36 -14.59 13.69
C ASN A 73 10.95 -14.71 12.28
N ALA A 74 10.09 -14.67 11.26
CA ALA A 74 10.50 -14.68 9.87
C ALA A 74 11.35 -13.44 9.51
N LEU A 75 10.95 -12.26 9.97
CA LEU A 75 11.66 -11.02 9.76
C LEU A 75 13.04 -11.03 10.43
N LYS A 76 13.11 -11.46 11.69
CA LYS A 76 14.36 -11.60 12.43
C LYS A 76 15.32 -12.58 11.76
N ALA A 77 14.82 -13.72 11.30
CA ALA A 77 15.62 -14.71 10.58
C ALA A 77 16.14 -14.18 9.24
N ALA A 78 15.32 -13.39 8.52
CA ALA A 78 15.67 -12.86 7.21
C ALA A 78 16.62 -11.64 7.28
N THR A 79 16.52 -10.80 8.31
CA THR A 79 17.19 -9.50 8.37
C THR A 79 18.08 -9.29 9.57
N GLY A 80 17.84 -9.99 10.68
CA GLY A 80 18.47 -9.73 11.98
C GLY A 80 18.10 -8.37 12.60
N ARG A 81 17.14 -7.63 12.02
CA ARG A 81 16.83 -6.24 12.36
C ARG A 81 15.48 -6.11 13.06
N ALA A 82 15.38 -5.12 13.95
CA ALA A 82 14.14 -4.78 14.63
C ALA A 82 13.27 -3.86 13.76
N VAL A 83 11.95 -3.91 13.98
CA VAL A 83 11.01 -2.93 13.43
C VAL A 83 11.18 -1.62 14.18
N ARG A 84 11.49 -0.55 13.47
CA ARG A 84 11.68 0.80 14.01
C ARG A 84 10.56 1.75 13.65
N TRP A 85 9.93 1.55 12.51
CA TRP A 85 8.86 2.40 12.01
C TRP A 85 7.70 1.54 11.51
N VAL A 86 6.50 2.04 11.75
CA VAL A 86 5.25 1.48 11.21
C VAL A 86 4.49 2.63 10.55
N VAL A 87 4.05 2.39 9.32
CA VAL A 87 3.15 3.28 8.56
C VAL A 87 1.85 2.54 8.31
N ASN A 88 0.73 3.19 8.55
CA ASN A 88 -0.58 2.65 8.18
C ASN A 88 -1.13 3.40 6.98
N THR A 89 -1.66 2.67 6.00
CA THR A 89 -2.23 3.26 4.78
C THR A 89 -3.65 3.77 5.00
N ASP A 90 -4.39 3.16 5.92
CA ASP A 90 -5.67 3.66 6.44
C ASP A 90 -5.88 3.26 7.91
N TYR A 91 -7.06 3.55 8.46
CA TYR A 91 -7.39 3.37 9.88
C TYR A 91 -8.13 2.07 10.18
N GLN A 92 -8.42 1.22 9.17
CA GLN A 92 -9.20 0.00 9.36
C GLN A 92 -8.40 -1.07 10.10
N GLN A 93 -9.11 -2.00 10.73
CA GLN A 93 -8.52 -3.05 11.55
C GLN A 93 -7.51 -3.92 10.78
N ALA A 94 -7.73 -4.11 9.49
CA ALA A 94 -6.81 -4.87 8.62
C ALA A 94 -5.43 -4.22 8.53
N GLN A 95 -5.34 -2.89 8.66
CA GLN A 95 -4.12 -2.08 8.55
C GLN A 95 -3.54 -1.73 9.92
N ILE A 96 -4.39 -1.46 10.93
CA ILE A 96 -3.90 -0.98 12.25
C ILE A 96 -3.85 -2.06 13.33
N GLY A 97 -4.37 -3.27 13.06
CA GLY A 97 -4.59 -4.31 14.09
C GLY A 97 -3.36 -4.73 14.88
N GLY A 98 -2.18 -4.59 14.28
CA GLY A 98 -0.91 -4.93 14.94
C GLY A 98 -0.16 -3.77 15.57
N VAL A 99 -0.61 -2.53 15.39
CA VAL A 99 0.13 -1.31 15.76
C VAL A 99 0.49 -1.27 17.24
N ALA A 100 -0.41 -1.70 18.13
CA ALA A 100 -0.18 -1.68 19.57
C ALA A 100 1.02 -2.54 20.00
N THR A 101 1.24 -3.68 19.36
CA THR A 101 2.38 -4.56 19.64
C THR A 101 3.69 -3.89 19.25
N PHE A 102 3.76 -3.25 18.09
CA PHE A 102 4.97 -2.53 17.64
C PHE A 102 5.25 -1.29 18.48
N LEU A 103 4.21 -0.58 18.91
CA LEU A 103 4.37 0.55 19.82
C LEU A 103 4.98 0.13 21.15
N LYS A 104 4.53 -1.00 21.74
CA LYS A 104 5.11 -1.57 22.97
C LYS A 104 6.59 -1.97 22.78
N GLN A 105 6.97 -2.37 21.57
CA GLN A 105 8.35 -2.69 21.21
C GLN A 105 9.22 -1.45 20.92
N GLY A 106 8.66 -0.26 21.02
CA GLY A 106 9.37 1.01 20.81
C GLY A 106 9.42 1.50 19.38
N ALA A 107 8.67 0.89 18.46
CA ALA A 107 8.58 1.39 17.10
C ALA A 107 7.88 2.76 17.03
N ALA A 108 8.34 3.61 16.14
CA ALA A 108 7.69 4.88 15.85
C ALA A 108 6.51 4.64 14.88
N ILE A 109 5.32 5.00 15.31
CA ILE A 109 4.11 4.93 14.48
C ILE A 109 3.95 6.23 13.71
N ILE A 110 3.73 6.13 12.41
CA ILE A 110 3.62 7.25 11.47
C ILE A 110 2.25 7.19 10.81
N GLY A 111 1.51 8.28 10.84
CA GLY A 111 0.17 8.35 10.23
C GLY A 111 -0.21 9.78 9.82
N SER A 112 -1.20 9.91 8.95
CA SER A 112 -1.78 11.21 8.66
C SER A 112 -2.62 11.71 9.84
N LYS A 113 -2.80 13.03 9.95
CA LYS A 113 -3.68 13.63 10.97
C LYS A 113 -5.11 13.12 10.86
N GLU A 114 -5.59 12.91 9.63
CA GLU A 114 -6.93 12.41 9.40
C GLU A 114 -7.08 10.93 9.77
N LEU A 115 -6.05 10.11 9.49
CA LEU A 115 -6.03 8.71 9.92
C LEU A 115 -6.13 8.62 11.45
N ASP A 116 -5.36 9.42 12.20
CA ASP A 116 -5.39 9.43 13.67
C ASP A 116 -6.77 9.89 14.19
N ARG A 117 -7.37 10.89 13.57
CA ARG A 117 -8.71 11.36 13.88
C ARG A 117 -9.77 10.27 13.66
N LEU A 118 -9.73 9.58 12.53
CA LEU A 118 -10.65 8.49 12.21
C LEU A 118 -10.48 7.31 13.16
N ALA A 119 -9.25 6.88 13.41
CA ALA A 119 -8.98 5.81 14.35
C ALA A 119 -9.51 6.12 15.76
N ALA A 120 -9.48 7.39 16.15
CA ALA A 120 -10.09 7.86 17.41
C ALA A 120 -11.61 7.77 17.40
N SER A 121 -12.26 8.06 16.28
CA SER A 121 -13.72 8.10 16.20
C SER A 121 -14.38 6.72 16.29
N ILE A 122 -13.70 5.67 15.82
CA ILE A 122 -14.19 4.28 15.94
C ILE A 122 -14.41 3.88 17.41
N VAL A 123 -13.52 4.28 18.29
CA VAL A 123 -13.61 3.97 19.72
C VAL A 123 -14.87 4.54 20.33
N ILE A 124 -15.27 5.73 19.88
CA ILE A 124 -16.46 6.43 20.38
C ILE A 124 -17.73 5.84 19.78
N ALA A 125 -17.70 5.49 18.49
CA ALA A 125 -18.88 5.01 17.76
C ALA A 125 -19.23 3.53 18.05
N TYR A 126 -18.24 2.70 18.36
CA TYR A 126 -18.40 1.25 18.56
C TYR A 126 -17.69 0.75 19.82
N PRO A 127 -18.13 1.17 21.02
CA PRO A 127 -17.48 0.80 22.27
C PRO A 127 -17.53 -0.70 22.57
N SER A 128 -18.44 -1.45 21.96
CA SER A 128 -18.57 -2.91 22.10
C SER A 128 -17.72 -3.70 21.09
N GLN A 129 -17.24 -3.08 20.03
CA GLN A 129 -16.17 -3.67 19.25
C GLN A 129 -14.92 -3.55 20.12
N THR A 130 -14.65 -4.62 20.86
CA THR A 130 -13.36 -4.82 21.51
C THR A 130 -12.29 -4.88 20.42
N VAL A 131 -11.90 -3.72 19.93
CA VAL A 131 -10.53 -3.48 19.53
C VAL A 131 -9.80 -3.51 20.87
N PRO A 132 -9.21 -4.65 21.28
CA PRO A 132 -8.81 -4.87 22.68
C PRO A 132 -7.80 -3.86 23.20
N GLN A 133 -7.43 -2.84 22.45
CA GLN A 133 -6.27 -2.01 22.73
C GLN A 133 -6.37 -0.56 22.30
N VAL A 134 -7.57 -0.11 21.96
CA VAL A 134 -7.81 1.32 21.81
C VAL A 134 -7.87 2.04 23.17
N GLN A 135 -7.82 1.30 24.27
CA GLN A 135 -7.70 1.88 25.62
C GLN A 135 -6.34 2.59 25.87
N ALA A 136 -5.30 2.22 25.13
CA ALA A 136 -4.10 3.04 25.00
C ALA A 136 -3.96 3.34 23.52
N ARG A 137 -4.58 4.43 23.02
CA ARG A 137 -4.39 4.88 21.65
C ARG A 137 -2.95 4.61 21.24
N PRO A 138 -2.68 3.76 20.27
CA PRO A 138 -1.39 3.79 19.59
C PRO A 138 -1.41 5.02 18.69
N SER A 139 -1.46 6.21 19.32
CA SER A 139 -1.35 7.46 18.60
C SER A 139 -0.07 7.42 17.82
N PRO A 140 -0.10 7.69 16.51
CA PRO A 140 1.12 7.89 15.77
C PRO A 140 2.00 8.88 16.51
N ARG A 141 3.28 8.56 16.64
CA ARG A 141 4.24 9.50 17.27
C ARG A 141 4.65 10.59 16.28
N PHE A 142 4.42 10.35 14.99
CA PHE A 142 4.69 11.31 13.92
C PHE A 142 3.41 11.48 13.11
N LEU A 143 2.75 12.62 13.29
CA LEU A 143 1.58 13.04 12.52
C LEU A 143 1.99 14.02 11.44
N PHE A 144 1.52 13.77 10.21
CA PHE A 144 1.77 14.67 9.10
C PHE A 144 0.47 15.01 8.35
N GLY A 145 0.46 16.15 7.65
CA GLY A 145 -0.73 16.65 6.96
C GLY A 145 -0.61 16.74 5.44
N GLY A 146 0.42 16.21 4.85
CA GLY A 146 0.65 16.29 3.41
C GLY A 146 1.66 15.25 2.96
N GLN A 147 2.93 15.54 3.14
CA GLN A 147 4.02 14.62 2.79
C GLN A 147 5.06 14.59 3.89
N LEU A 148 5.58 13.41 4.17
CA LEU A 148 6.70 13.16 5.07
C LEU A 148 7.79 12.42 4.31
N HIS A 149 9.05 12.84 4.48
CA HIS A 149 10.21 12.17 3.93
C HIS A 149 11.05 11.56 5.06
N LEU A 150 11.42 10.32 4.90
CA LEU A 150 12.36 9.61 5.76
C LEU A 150 13.58 9.19 4.95
N PHE A 151 14.75 9.18 5.57
CA PHE A 151 16.02 8.81 4.94
C PHE A 151 16.83 7.79 5.77
N PRO A 152 16.24 6.68 6.22
CA PRO A 152 16.97 5.71 7.02
C PRO A 152 18.11 5.08 6.21
N ALA A 153 19.35 5.27 6.68
CA ALA A 153 20.56 4.76 6.03
C ALA A 153 20.65 5.11 4.52
N GLY A 154 20.20 6.32 4.13
CA GLY A 154 20.25 6.80 2.76
C GLY A 154 19.16 6.29 1.82
N ILE A 155 18.21 5.50 2.31
CA ILE A 155 17.04 5.08 1.53
C ILE A 155 15.95 6.13 1.66
N GLU A 156 15.55 6.75 0.55
CA GLU A 156 14.46 7.71 0.55
C GLU A 156 13.11 6.99 0.55
N ILE A 157 12.30 7.31 1.56
CA ILE A 157 10.93 6.84 1.71
C ILE A 157 10.02 8.06 1.81
N ARG A 158 9.09 8.20 0.89
CA ARG A 158 8.08 9.26 0.87
C ARG A 158 6.73 8.71 1.28
N ILE A 159 6.12 9.36 2.26
CA ILE A 159 4.80 9.01 2.77
C ILE A 159 3.88 10.17 2.44
N LEU A 160 2.83 9.93 1.67
CA LEU A 160 1.93 10.96 1.17
C LEU A 160 0.52 10.71 1.69
N ALA A 161 -0.08 11.73 2.30
CA ALA A 161 -1.50 11.73 2.61
C ALA A 161 -2.30 12.05 1.34
N VAL A 162 -3.33 11.27 1.07
CA VAL A 162 -4.29 11.56 0.01
C VAL A 162 -5.18 12.70 0.48
N LYS A 163 -5.18 13.82 -0.24
CA LYS A 163 -5.84 15.06 0.18
C LYS A 163 -7.36 15.03 0.05
N CYS A 164 -7.87 14.11 -0.77
CA CYS A 164 -9.30 13.94 -1.01
C CYS A 164 -9.87 12.95 0.00
N LYS A 165 -11.16 13.03 0.27
CA LYS A 165 -11.90 11.95 0.95
C LYS A 165 -12.05 10.81 -0.04
N ALA A 166 -11.02 9.96 -0.14
CA ALA A 166 -10.93 8.92 -1.15
C ALA A 166 -11.64 7.64 -0.70
N ARG A 167 -10.96 6.52 -0.47
CA ARG A 167 -11.58 5.34 0.12
C ARG A 167 -11.99 5.62 1.56
N THR A 168 -11.11 6.33 2.27
CA THR A 168 -11.36 7.00 3.56
C THR A 168 -10.90 8.46 3.47
N ALA A 169 -11.14 9.25 4.51
CA ALA A 169 -10.54 10.58 4.60
C ALA A 169 -9.07 10.54 5.03
N GLY A 170 -8.57 9.39 5.50
CA GLY A 170 -7.24 9.23 6.07
C GLY A 170 -6.23 8.45 5.24
N ASP A 171 -6.53 8.17 3.97
CA ASP A 171 -5.69 7.33 3.11
C ASP A 171 -4.27 7.88 2.96
N VAL A 172 -3.29 6.97 3.01
CA VAL A 172 -1.86 7.25 2.90
C VAL A 172 -1.24 6.30 1.89
N VAL A 173 -0.27 6.76 1.12
CA VAL A 173 0.55 5.93 0.25
C VAL A 173 2.03 6.09 0.60
N VAL A 174 2.81 5.04 0.36
CA VAL A 174 4.27 5.02 0.63
C VAL A 174 5.01 4.77 -0.67
N PHE A 175 5.90 5.67 -1.03
CA PHE A 175 6.68 5.59 -2.26
C PHE A 175 8.18 5.56 -1.96
N LEU A 176 8.89 4.63 -2.59
CA LEU A 176 10.35 4.51 -2.59
C LEU A 176 10.85 4.90 -3.99
N PRO A 177 11.30 6.14 -4.21
CA PRO A 177 11.65 6.63 -5.55
C PRO A 177 12.77 5.86 -6.23
N SER A 178 13.86 5.55 -5.51
CA SER A 178 15.01 4.81 -6.05
C SER A 178 14.68 3.36 -6.40
N GLU A 179 13.73 2.77 -5.67
CA GLU A 179 13.28 1.40 -5.87
C GLU A 179 12.11 1.31 -6.87
N LYS A 180 11.47 2.44 -7.20
CA LYS A 180 10.25 2.52 -8.02
C LYS A 180 9.13 1.61 -7.47
N VAL A 181 8.93 1.63 -6.15
CA VAL A 181 7.88 0.87 -5.47
C VAL A 181 6.91 1.82 -4.80
N LEU A 182 5.62 1.62 -5.05
CA LEU A 182 4.52 2.39 -4.49
C LEU A 182 3.56 1.45 -3.74
N ALA A 183 3.53 1.52 -2.41
CA ALA A 183 2.52 0.84 -1.60
C ALA A 183 1.32 1.76 -1.40
N VAL A 184 0.13 1.27 -1.71
CA VAL A 184 -1.10 2.09 -1.79
C VAL A 184 -2.23 1.62 -0.87
N GLY A 185 -2.01 0.55 -0.11
CA GLY A 185 -3.07 -0.04 0.70
C GLY A 185 -4.34 -0.32 -0.13
N ASP A 186 -5.48 -0.12 0.49
CA ASP A 186 -6.78 -0.37 -0.14
C ASP A 186 -7.26 0.77 -1.06
N LEU A 187 -6.44 1.80 -1.26
CA LEU A 187 -6.74 2.83 -2.25
C LEU A 187 -6.84 2.26 -3.67
N PHE A 188 -6.13 1.16 -3.95
CA PHE A 188 -6.17 0.47 -5.23
C PHE A 188 -6.08 -1.04 -5.06
N THR A 189 -7.00 -1.75 -5.72
CA THR A 189 -6.99 -3.21 -5.85
C THR A 189 -7.08 -3.56 -7.33
N PRO A 190 -6.14 -4.33 -7.89
CA PRO A 190 -6.19 -4.73 -9.29
C PRO A 190 -7.49 -5.46 -9.63
N GLY A 191 -8.17 -5.05 -10.68
CA GLY A 191 -9.40 -5.69 -11.15
C GLY A 191 -10.65 -5.46 -10.29
N SER A 192 -10.62 -4.53 -9.30
CA SER A 192 -11.78 -4.25 -8.47
C SER A 192 -11.89 -2.76 -8.12
N TYR A 193 -13.09 -2.20 -8.22
CA TYR A 193 -13.39 -0.92 -7.57
C TYR A 193 -13.37 -1.10 -6.06
N PRO A 194 -12.90 -0.11 -5.30
CA PRO A 194 -12.84 -0.22 -3.85
C PRO A 194 -14.24 -0.19 -3.23
N VAL A 195 -14.36 -0.82 -2.08
CA VAL A 195 -15.47 -0.56 -1.17
C VAL A 195 -15.18 0.75 -0.44
N ILE A 196 -15.94 1.79 -0.75
CA ILE A 196 -15.78 3.11 -0.15
C ILE A 196 -16.33 3.09 1.29
N ASP A 197 -15.51 3.50 2.24
CA ASP A 197 -15.91 3.65 3.63
C ASP A 197 -16.44 5.06 3.88
N SER A 198 -17.74 5.24 3.64
CA SER A 198 -18.38 6.55 3.81
C SER A 198 -18.75 6.85 5.26
N VAL A 199 -18.95 5.82 6.10
CA VAL A 199 -19.27 5.95 7.53
C VAL A 199 -18.62 4.77 8.28
N PRO A 200 -17.73 5.03 9.23
CA PRO A 200 -17.24 6.33 9.74
C PRO A 200 -16.10 6.95 8.93
N GLY A 201 -15.61 6.29 7.88
CA GLY A 201 -14.38 6.68 7.15
C GLY A 201 -14.45 7.96 6.35
N GLU A 202 -15.63 8.55 6.18
CA GLU A 202 -15.86 9.78 5.44
C GLU A 202 -15.39 9.73 3.97
N GLY A 203 -15.15 8.54 3.42
CA GLY A 203 -14.79 8.35 2.02
C GLY A 203 -15.93 8.64 1.07
N SER A 204 -15.60 8.93 -0.19
CA SER A 204 -16.57 9.08 -1.28
C SER A 204 -16.04 8.51 -2.58
N ALA A 205 -16.90 7.96 -3.42
CA ALA A 205 -16.52 7.43 -4.73
C ALA A 205 -15.99 8.53 -5.65
N ALA A 206 -16.58 9.71 -5.60
CA ALA A 206 -16.09 10.88 -6.33
C ALA A 206 -14.72 11.33 -5.81
N GLY A 207 -14.52 11.39 -4.49
CA GLY A 207 -13.26 11.72 -3.86
C GLY A 207 -12.18 10.67 -4.12
N TRP A 208 -12.54 9.38 -4.20
CA TRP A 208 -11.61 8.33 -4.57
C TRP A 208 -11.03 8.51 -5.98
N ILE A 209 -11.86 8.91 -6.96
CA ILE A 209 -11.37 9.22 -8.31
C ILE A 209 -10.33 10.34 -8.27
N ASP A 210 -10.60 11.39 -7.49
CA ASP A 210 -9.70 12.54 -7.36
C ASP A 210 -8.43 12.18 -6.56
N GLY A 211 -8.54 11.34 -5.53
CA GLY A 211 -7.41 10.81 -4.76
C GLY A 211 -6.51 9.88 -5.58
N LEU A 212 -7.11 8.97 -6.33
CA LEU A 212 -6.36 8.09 -7.23
C LEU A 212 -5.63 8.90 -8.31
N LYS A 213 -6.27 9.94 -8.86
CA LYS A 213 -5.66 10.89 -9.79
C LYS A 213 -4.47 11.61 -9.14
N GLN A 214 -4.63 12.12 -7.92
CA GLN A 214 -3.54 12.77 -7.17
C GLN A 214 -2.32 11.86 -7.09
N VAL A 215 -2.50 10.59 -6.70
CA VAL A 215 -1.41 9.63 -6.56
C VAL A 215 -0.74 9.35 -7.90
N VAL A 216 -1.51 9.02 -8.93
CA VAL A 216 -1.02 8.71 -10.28
C VAL A 216 -0.21 9.88 -10.87
N GLU A 217 -0.66 11.12 -10.67
CA GLU A 217 0.02 12.32 -11.17
C GLU A 217 1.25 12.70 -10.32
N SER A 218 1.25 12.37 -9.02
CA SER A 218 2.36 12.68 -8.13
C SER A 218 3.59 11.81 -8.39
N VAL A 219 3.41 10.51 -8.66
CA VAL A 219 4.52 9.54 -8.77
C VAL A 219 5.57 9.94 -9.84
N PRO A 220 5.21 10.36 -11.06
CA PRO A 220 6.19 10.76 -12.07
C PRO A 220 6.99 12.00 -11.67
N LEU A 221 6.43 12.87 -10.82
CA LEU A 221 7.08 14.10 -10.35
C LEU A 221 8.02 13.86 -9.17
N LEU A 222 7.90 12.72 -8.51
CA LEU A 222 8.67 12.35 -7.33
C LEU A 222 10.04 11.76 -7.72
N LYS A 223 10.85 12.51 -8.46
CA LYS A 223 12.26 12.13 -8.68
C LYS A 223 12.96 12.01 -7.34
N SER A 224 13.88 11.04 -7.19
CA SER A 224 14.65 10.90 -5.96
C SER A 224 15.42 12.18 -5.65
N ALA A 225 15.34 12.64 -4.39
CA ALA A 225 16.13 13.76 -3.89
C ALA A 225 17.59 13.33 -3.62
N MET A 226 17.84 12.03 -3.47
CA MET A 226 19.18 11.49 -3.25
C MET A 226 19.95 11.34 -4.56
N PRO A 227 21.27 11.63 -4.56
CA PRO A 227 22.11 11.29 -5.69
C PRO A 227 22.00 9.80 -5.98
N GLN A 228 21.57 9.45 -7.19
CA GLN A 228 21.55 8.04 -7.60
C GLN A 228 23.00 7.57 -7.77
N PRO A 229 23.38 6.38 -7.26
CA PRO A 229 24.66 5.80 -7.59
C PRO A 229 24.75 5.70 -9.11
N LYS A 230 25.88 6.13 -9.68
CA LYS A 230 26.15 5.96 -11.11
C LYS A 230 26.15 4.46 -11.37
N ARG A 231 25.04 3.93 -11.86
CA ARG A 231 25.01 2.58 -12.42
C ARG A 231 25.66 2.68 -13.79
N GLU A 232 26.68 1.85 -14.03
CA GLU A 232 27.14 1.65 -15.40
C GLU A 232 25.94 1.21 -16.24
N PRO A 233 25.78 1.75 -17.48
CA PRO A 233 24.69 1.35 -18.32
C PRO A 233 24.81 -0.16 -18.57
N ALA A 234 23.94 -0.94 -17.95
CA ALA A 234 23.79 -2.32 -18.36
C ALA A 234 23.39 -2.30 -19.83
N VAL A 235 24.08 -3.08 -20.66
CA VAL A 235 23.67 -3.28 -22.05
C VAL A 235 22.33 -3.99 -22.02
N VAL A 236 21.25 -3.22 -22.03
CA VAL A 236 19.89 -3.75 -22.05
C VAL A 236 19.55 -4.04 -23.50
N VAL A 237 19.68 -5.31 -23.87
CA VAL A 237 19.10 -5.83 -25.10
C VAL A 237 17.62 -6.09 -24.81
N GLY A 238 16.75 -5.10 -25.03
CA GLY A 238 15.30 -5.19 -24.80
C GLY A 238 14.65 -3.80 -24.89
N GLN A 239 13.34 -3.76 -25.09
CA GLN A 239 12.59 -2.48 -25.02
C GLN A 239 12.70 -1.91 -23.59
N GLU A 240 13.14 -0.65 -23.46
CA GLU A 240 13.09 0.06 -22.18
C GLU A 240 11.63 0.16 -21.71
N LYS A 241 11.36 -0.32 -20.49
CA LYS A 241 10.05 -0.16 -19.87
C LYS A 241 9.75 1.33 -19.67
N THR A 242 8.54 1.74 -19.99
CA THR A 242 8.06 3.07 -19.62
C THR A 242 8.11 3.26 -18.10
N LEU A 243 8.08 4.50 -17.62
CA LEU A 243 8.03 4.77 -16.17
C LEU A 243 6.82 4.11 -15.54
N GLU A 244 5.69 4.09 -16.23
CA GLU A 244 4.44 3.48 -15.81
C GLU A 244 4.53 1.96 -15.63
N GLU A 245 5.26 1.31 -16.49
CA GLU A 245 5.52 -0.14 -16.40
C GLU A 245 6.62 -0.47 -15.38
N ALA A 246 7.54 0.49 -15.15
CA ALA A 246 8.67 0.31 -14.26
C ALA A 246 8.31 0.47 -12.77
N VAL A 247 7.23 1.21 -12.44
CA VAL A 247 6.79 1.39 -11.05
C VAL A 247 5.93 0.20 -10.62
N THR A 248 6.44 -0.56 -9.64
CA THR A 248 5.68 -1.63 -9.01
C THR A 248 4.73 -1.05 -7.99
N VAL A 249 3.45 -1.39 -8.09
CA VAL A 249 2.40 -0.99 -7.14
C VAL A 249 2.05 -2.17 -6.24
N ILE A 250 2.13 -1.96 -4.94
CA ILE A 250 1.75 -2.95 -3.92
C ILE A 250 0.39 -2.54 -3.37
N PRO A 251 -0.68 -3.26 -3.73
CA PRO A 251 -2.03 -3.02 -3.21
C PRO A 251 -2.20 -3.57 -1.81
N GLY A 252 -3.24 -3.15 -1.10
CA GLY A 252 -3.64 -3.76 0.18
C GLY A 252 -4.09 -5.21 0.01
N HIS A 253 -4.67 -5.56 -1.13
CA HIS A 253 -5.12 -6.92 -1.42
C HIS A 253 -4.73 -7.36 -2.83
N GLY A 254 -4.39 -8.64 -2.97
CA GLY A 254 -4.04 -9.25 -4.24
C GLY A 254 -2.57 -9.12 -4.62
N ALA A 255 -2.26 -9.51 -5.85
CA ALA A 255 -0.89 -9.50 -6.36
C ALA A 255 -0.39 -8.08 -6.68
N PRO A 256 0.94 -7.84 -6.67
CA PRO A 256 1.52 -6.60 -7.16
C PRO A 256 1.07 -6.25 -8.58
N ALA A 257 0.88 -4.97 -8.81
CA ALA A 257 0.48 -4.38 -10.08
C ALA A 257 1.54 -3.39 -10.57
N ASN A 258 1.19 -2.57 -11.56
CA ASN A 258 2.01 -1.46 -12.02
C ASN A 258 1.21 -0.16 -12.14
N LEU A 259 1.90 0.96 -12.32
CA LEU A 259 1.27 2.27 -12.42
C LEU A 259 0.34 2.38 -13.65
N GLN A 260 0.63 1.64 -14.74
CA GLN A 260 -0.23 1.62 -15.92
C GLN A 260 -1.61 1.02 -15.61
N GLN A 261 -1.66 -0.04 -14.79
CA GLN A 261 -2.93 -0.63 -14.34
C GLN A 261 -3.74 0.34 -13.48
N MET A 262 -3.08 1.09 -12.58
CA MET A 262 -3.74 2.17 -11.82
C MET A 262 -4.30 3.27 -12.75
N LYS A 263 -3.52 3.70 -13.75
CA LYS A 263 -3.97 4.68 -14.76
C LYS A 263 -5.18 4.17 -15.56
N SER A 264 -5.18 2.90 -15.94
CA SER A 264 -6.30 2.30 -16.65
C SER A 264 -7.57 2.30 -15.81
N MET A 265 -7.47 1.95 -14.52
CA MET A 265 -8.60 2.02 -13.59
C MET A 265 -9.07 3.46 -13.38
N LEU A 266 -8.15 4.42 -13.20
CA LEU A 266 -8.49 5.84 -13.10
C LEU A 266 -9.27 6.31 -14.35
N SER A 267 -8.81 5.95 -15.54
CA SER A 267 -9.48 6.31 -16.80
C SER A 267 -10.90 5.72 -16.87
N ALA A 268 -11.07 4.46 -16.49
CA ALA A 268 -12.38 3.82 -16.43
C ALA A 268 -13.31 4.51 -15.43
N ALA A 269 -12.81 4.85 -14.24
CA ALA A 269 -13.59 5.56 -13.21
C ALA A 269 -13.98 6.99 -13.62
N GLN A 270 -13.11 7.70 -14.34
CA GLN A 270 -13.42 9.03 -14.88
C GLN A 270 -14.52 8.98 -15.97
N LYS A 271 -14.49 7.94 -16.82
CA LYS A 271 -15.58 7.69 -17.77
C LYS A 271 -16.90 7.42 -17.04
N LEU A 272 -16.85 6.58 -16.00
CA LEU A 272 -18.02 6.28 -15.17
C LEU A 272 -18.58 7.54 -14.51
N ARG A 273 -17.72 8.41 -13.97
CA ARG A 273 -18.13 9.73 -13.42
C ARG A 273 -18.84 10.59 -14.46
N THR A 274 -18.32 10.63 -15.67
CA THR A 274 -18.94 11.37 -16.79
C THR A 274 -20.32 10.81 -17.15
N GLN A 275 -20.46 9.48 -17.16
CA GLN A 275 -21.77 8.81 -17.43
C GLN A 275 -22.75 9.09 -16.29
N ALA A 276 -22.34 9.02 -15.03
CA ALA A 276 -23.18 9.35 -13.88
C ALA A 276 -23.67 10.81 -13.94
N THR A 277 -22.78 11.75 -14.22
CA THR A 277 -23.14 13.17 -14.38
C THR A 277 -24.20 13.39 -15.49
N LYS A 278 -24.01 12.73 -16.63
CA LYS A 278 -25.00 12.80 -17.73
C LYS A 278 -26.34 12.18 -17.35
N ALA A 279 -26.34 11.05 -16.64
CA ALA A 279 -27.56 10.38 -16.17
C ALA A 279 -28.35 11.27 -15.19
N ILE A 280 -27.66 11.91 -14.26
CA ILE A 280 -28.28 12.87 -13.30
C ILE A 280 -28.87 14.05 -14.06
N ALA A 281 -28.13 14.64 -14.99
CA ALA A 281 -28.62 15.77 -15.79
C ALA A 281 -29.84 15.40 -16.65
N ALA A 282 -29.98 14.12 -17.04
CA ALA A 282 -31.14 13.58 -17.76
C ALA A 282 -32.29 13.17 -16.83
N GLY A 283 -32.21 13.43 -15.54
CA GLY A 283 -33.24 13.06 -14.55
C GLY A 283 -33.38 11.58 -14.26
N ARG A 284 -32.39 10.76 -14.61
CA ARG A 284 -32.41 9.31 -14.32
C ARG A 284 -32.21 9.05 -12.83
N THR A 285 -32.83 7.97 -12.37
CA THR A 285 -32.60 7.48 -11.01
C THR A 285 -31.27 6.72 -10.90
N ARG A 286 -30.82 6.53 -9.66
CA ARG A 286 -29.64 5.70 -9.36
C ARG A 286 -29.78 4.28 -9.93
N GLU A 287 -30.93 3.66 -9.76
CA GLU A 287 -31.25 2.30 -10.22
C GLU A 287 -31.23 2.20 -11.74
N GLU A 288 -31.78 3.17 -12.44
CA GLU A 288 -31.75 3.25 -13.92
C GLU A 288 -30.32 3.41 -14.44
N PHE A 289 -29.52 4.23 -13.77
CA PHE A 289 -28.11 4.41 -14.12
C PHE A 289 -27.33 3.11 -13.94
N VAL A 290 -27.38 2.48 -12.76
CA VAL A 290 -26.66 1.23 -12.48
C VAL A 290 -27.09 0.12 -13.43
N LYS A 291 -28.39 -0.04 -13.72
CA LYS A 291 -28.87 -1.02 -14.70
C LYS A 291 -28.38 -0.77 -16.13
N SER A 292 -28.14 0.49 -16.51
CA SER A 292 -27.59 0.79 -17.84
C SER A 292 -26.16 0.31 -18.01
N LEU A 293 -25.36 0.37 -16.95
CA LEU A 293 -23.96 -0.07 -16.96
C LEU A 293 -23.81 -1.56 -17.24
N ALA A 294 -24.69 -2.40 -16.73
CA ALA A 294 -24.66 -3.85 -16.98
C ALA A 294 -24.82 -4.21 -18.47
N ARG A 295 -25.36 -3.31 -19.27
CA ARG A 295 -25.53 -3.48 -20.72
C ARG A 295 -24.39 -2.89 -21.56
N GLU A 296 -23.73 -1.85 -21.06
CA GLU A 296 -22.73 -1.07 -21.80
C GLU A 296 -21.30 -1.42 -21.44
N ILE A 297 -21.08 -1.88 -20.22
CA ILE A 297 -19.76 -2.19 -19.69
C ILE A 297 -19.77 -3.67 -19.29
N SER A 298 -19.41 -4.57 -20.20
CA SER A 298 -18.86 -5.88 -19.83
C SER A 298 -17.49 -5.61 -19.17
N GLY A 299 -17.52 -4.96 -18.01
CA GLY A 299 -16.32 -4.42 -17.40
C GLY A 299 -15.62 -5.45 -16.54
N ASP A 300 -14.33 -5.54 -16.75
CA ASP A 300 -13.36 -6.41 -16.09
C ASP A 300 -13.13 -6.07 -14.60
N TYR A 301 -13.94 -5.17 -13.99
CA TYR A 301 -13.76 -4.73 -12.61
C TYR A 301 -14.89 -5.21 -11.70
N ALA A 302 -14.52 -5.94 -10.66
CA ALA A 302 -15.45 -6.31 -9.59
C ALA A 302 -15.99 -5.05 -8.85
N ASN A 303 -17.09 -5.18 -8.13
CA ASN A 303 -17.77 -4.11 -7.37
C ASN A 303 -18.28 -2.90 -8.18
N LEU A 304 -18.35 -3.00 -9.51
CA LEU A 304 -18.76 -1.90 -10.38
C LEU A 304 -20.12 -1.31 -9.98
N GLU A 305 -21.15 -2.13 -9.78
CA GLU A 305 -22.51 -1.68 -9.48
C GLU A 305 -22.58 -0.91 -8.15
N ALA A 306 -21.95 -1.45 -7.12
CA ALA A 306 -21.93 -0.83 -5.79
C ALA A 306 -21.20 0.53 -5.85
N PHE A 307 -20.02 0.57 -6.48
CA PHE A 307 -19.24 1.78 -6.66
C PHE A 307 -19.98 2.83 -7.51
N ALA A 308 -20.59 2.42 -8.61
CA ALA A 308 -21.35 3.31 -9.51
C ALA A 308 -22.57 3.92 -8.80
N GLY A 309 -23.27 3.13 -8.00
CA GLY A 309 -24.39 3.62 -7.20
C GLY A 309 -23.95 4.67 -6.19
N GLN A 310 -22.85 4.44 -5.49
CA GLN A 310 -22.31 5.40 -4.55
C GLN A 310 -21.78 6.68 -5.25
N LEU A 311 -21.15 6.52 -6.40
CA LEU A 311 -20.69 7.65 -7.22
C LEU A 311 -21.86 8.53 -7.68
N PHE A 312 -22.97 7.92 -8.09
CA PHE A 312 -24.19 8.63 -8.45
C PHE A 312 -24.71 9.43 -7.25
N ASP A 313 -24.81 8.82 -6.07
CA ASP A 313 -25.27 9.47 -4.85
C ASP A 313 -24.37 10.64 -4.44
N ASP A 314 -23.04 10.48 -4.56
CA ASP A 314 -22.06 11.52 -4.23
C ASP A 314 -22.16 12.74 -5.16
N ILE A 315 -22.48 12.53 -6.44
CA ILE A 315 -22.62 13.62 -7.42
C ILE A 315 -23.98 14.31 -7.25
N SER A 316 -25.04 13.56 -6.94
CA SER A 316 -26.41 14.09 -6.78
C SER A 316 -26.55 15.00 -5.56
N LYS A 317 -25.67 14.90 -4.56
CA LYS A 317 -25.68 15.73 -3.35
C LYS A 317 -25.02 17.10 -3.52
N LYS A 318 -24.38 17.34 -4.65
CA LYS A 318 -23.73 18.62 -4.99
C LYS A 318 -24.67 19.50 -5.79
#